data_ef30583e83ff16fdc4ec397fd2819b8b
#
_entry.id   ef30583e83ff16fdc4ec397fd2819b8b
#
_cell.length_a   1.000
_cell.length_b   1.000
_cell.length_c   1.000
_cell.angle_alpha   90.00
_cell.angle_beta   90.00
_cell.angle_gamma   90.00
#
_symmetry.space_group_name_H-M   'P 1'
#
loop_
_entity.id
_entity.type
_entity.pdbx_description
1 polymer ?
#
loop_
_entity_poly.entity_id
_entity_poly.type
_entity_poly.pdbx_seq_one_letter_code
_entity_poly.pdbx_strand_id
1 'polypeptide(L)'
;MSPLPKLTDLPAANDNRKSPSASADSPFRRFVDGQFEKASYLIKGVLPLTGVALLAGQYSSGKTFVALDIALSLICGVQFLGRKTKPGAVLWFAAEGAGILEQRLVAARQAKFKDDVNAPHFPFLWEDAVPKGDTNAILADLRLKIRSAKGECDELHPHLPLRFVVIDTLAAFFALEDENDNAKAATFMAKLGEIAREMKVLIMPICHMGKNADGGIRGASAFGAGADGALAVLASINQATGEVDGSRSISLAKTRGGIPGPLSSFMIEQTVIGVDEDNEPINVGYVVYAPLGMSSKGKPPRAVQNLIDSISEAMLSHGEEKQVFEDTPPRQVVRIEHVRDEFMRRHTVGDTSNDAAKRQAYKRAIDTVMANQLYVSRMVGQAEYIWPVQV
;
A
#
# COMPACT_ATOMS: atom_id res chain seq x y z
N MET A 1 -40.75 17.39 -4.61
CA MET A 1 -39.41 17.41 -5.19
C MET A 1 -39.60 17.58 -6.70
N SER A 2 -39.13 18.68 -7.27
CA SER A 2 -39.16 18.89 -8.72
C SER A 2 -38.23 17.84 -9.38
N PRO A 3 -38.63 17.23 -10.52
CA PRO A 3 -37.77 16.30 -11.22
C PRO A 3 -36.47 17.00 -11.65
N LEU A 4 -35.35 16.28 -11.54
CA LEU A 4 -34.07 16.78 -12.03
C LEU A 4 -34.15 17.06 -13.52
N PRO A 5 -33.57 18.15 -14.05
CA PRO A 5 -33.55 18.47 -15.46
C PRO A 5 -32.84 17.32 -16.22
N LYS A 6 -33.41 16.94 -17.36
CA LYS A 6 -32.79 15.94 -18.24
C LYS A 6 -31.68 16.61 -19.05
N LEU A 7 -30.65 15.85 -19.42
CA LEU A 7 -29.56 16.34 -20.29
C LEU A 7 -30.08 16.89 -21.62
N THR A 8 -31.24 16.41 -22.07
CA THR A 8 -31.97 16.88 -23.27
C THR A 8 -32.57 18.28 -23.13
N ASP A 9 -32.65 18.81 -21.90
CA ASP A 9 -33.21 20.13 -21.60
C ASP A 9 -32.17 21.24 -21.67
N LEU A 10 -30.91 20.89 -21.95
CA LEU A 10 -29.86 21.86 -22.19
C LEU A 10 -30.07 22.54 -23.54
N PRO A 11 -29.90 23.89 -23.62
CA PRO A 11 -30.02 24.59 -24.88
C PRO A 11 -29.06 24.00 -25.92
N ALA A 12 -29.57 23.68 -27.10
CA ALA A 12 -28.76 23.19 -28.21
C ALA A 12 -27.60 24.16 -28.48
N ALA A 13 -26.39 23.63 -28.57
CA ALA A 13 -25.25 24.43 -28.98
C ALA A 13 -25.57 25.05 -30.35
N ASN A 14 -25.31 26.35 -30.53
CA ASN A 14 -25.57 27.09 -31.76
C ASN A 14 -24.70 26.48 -32.89
N ASP A 15 -25.28 25.60 -33.68
CA ASP A 15 -24.65 24.68 -34.65
C ASP A 15 -24.07 25.38 -35.89
N ASN A 16 -24.19 26.70 -35.97
CA ASN A 16 -23.69 27.50 -37.10
C ASN A 16 -22.20 27.90 -36.99
N ARG A 17 -21.50 27.45 -35.98
CA ARG A 17 -20.06 27.56 -35.96
C ARG A 17 -19.45 26.24 -36.45
N LYS A 18 -18.79 26.26 -37.61
CA LYS A 18 -17.80 25.24 -38.00
C LYS A 18 -17.04 24.88 -36.71
N SER A 19 -17.05 23.60 -36.34
CA SER A 19 -16.31 23.12 -35.16
C SER A 19 -14.95 23.83 -35.15
N PRO A 20 -14.66 24.68 -34.15
CA PRO A 20 -13.36 25.33 -34.14
C PRO A 20 -12.36 24.19 -34.05
N SER A 21 -11.54 24.03 -35.09
CA SER A 21 -10.34 23.23 -34.95
C SER A 21 -9.70 23.65 -33.64
N ALA A 22 -9.45 22.69 -32.74
CA ALA A 22 -8.84 22.99 -31.48
C ALA A 22 -7.57 23.81 -31.80
N SER A 23 -7.61 25.11 -31.55
CA SER A 23 -6.44 25.95 -31.68
C SER A 23 -5.46 25.40 -30.67
N ALA A 24 -4.26 25.03 -31.10
CA ALA A 24 -3.20 24.50 -30.23
C ALA A 24 -2.88 25.42 -29.03
N ASP A 25 -3.39 26.65 -29.04
CA ASP A 25 -3.14 27.71 -28.06
C ASP A 25 -4.25 27.90 -27.02
N SER A 26 -5.30 27.05 -26.99
CA SER A 26 -6.32 27.20 -25.95
C SER A 26 -5.83 26.61 -24.61
N PRO A 27 -5.76 27.41 -23.54
CA PRO A 27 -5.39 26.89 -22.21
C PRO A 27 -6.49 26.04 -21.58
N PHE A 28 -7.67 25.95 -22.22
CA PHE A 28 -8.83 25.25 -21.69
C PHE A 28 -8.95 23.87 -22.30
N ARG A 29 -9.18 22.84 -21.45
CA ARG A 29 -9.62 21.52 -21.89
C ARG A 29 -11.13 21.53 -22.06
N ARG A 30 -11.64 20.83 -23.09
CA ARG A 30 -13.07 20.65 -23.31
C ARG A 30 -13.48 19.26 -22.86
N PHE A 31 -14.60 19.17 -22.14
CA PHE A 31 -15.22 17.88 -21.87
C PHE A 31 -15.82 17.36 -23.19
N VAL A 32 -15.47 16.13 -23.52
CA VAL A 32 -16.07 15.40 -24.66
C VAL A 32 -16.63 14.12 -24.07
N ASP A 33 -17.93 13.90 -24.27
CA ASP A 33 -18.62 12.73 -23.75
C ASP A 33 -18.00 11.43 -24.33
N GLY A 34 -17.84 10.42 -23.48
CA GLY A 34 -17.16 9.18 -23.84
C GLY A 34 -15.64 9.25 -23.91
N GLN A 35 -15.02 10.44 -23.76
CA GLN A 35 -13.57 10.62 -23.71
C GLN A 35 -13.15 11.11 -22.32
N PHE A 36 -12.41 10.28 -21.60
CA PHE A 36 -11.79 10.67 -20.34
C PHE A 36 -10.37 10.12 -20.25
N GLU A 37 -9.52 10.90 -19.65
CA GLU A 37 -8.15 10.47 -19.36
C GLU A 37 -8.17 9.46 -18.21
N LYS A 38 -7.69 8.23 -18.47
CA LYS A 38 -7.64 7.20 -17.45
C LYS A 38 -6.65 7.60 -16.36
N ALA A 39 -7.11 7.61 -15.10
CA ALA A 39 -6.24 7.87 -13.96
C ALA A 39 -5.09 6.84 -13.93
N SER A 40 -3.87 7.35 -13.81
CA SER A 40 -2.67 6.53 -13.70
C SER A 40 -2.26 6.40 -12.23
N TYR A 41 -1.98 5.18 -11.80
CA TYR A 41 -1.62 4.86 -10.41
C TYR A 41 -0.23 4.23 -10.34
N LEU A 42 0.50 4.55 -9.29
CA LEU A 42 1.69 3.81 -8.88
C LEU A 42 1.28 2.49 -8.20
N ILE A 43 0.27 2.56 -7.30
CA ILE A 43 -0.42 1.41 -6.72
C ILE A 43 -1.92 1.61 -6.95
N LYS A 44 -2.55 0.67 -7.66
CA LYS A 44 -3.94 0.81 -8.13
C LYS A 44 -4.91 1.09 -6.98
N GLY A 45 -5.57 2.24 -7.04
CA GLY A 45 -6.58 2.67 -6.07
C GLY A 45 -6.01 3.12 -4.72
N VAL A 46 -4.67 3.19 -4.56
CA VAL A 46 -4.00 3.59 -3.31
C VAL A 46 -3.11 4.81 -3.54
N LEU A 47 -2.13 4.71 -4.44
CA LEU A 47 -1.17 5.77 -4.69
C LEU A 47 -1.25 6.26 -6.13
N PRO A 48 -1.32 7.58 -6.38
CA PRO A 48 -1.25 8.13 -7.73
C PRO A 48 0.13 7.87 -8.35
N LEU A 49 0.23 7.96 -9.67
CA LEU A 49 1.51 7.78 -10.37
C LEU A 49 2.51 8.89 -10.10
N THR A 50 2.01 10.11 -9.92
CA THR A 50 2.79 11.33 -9.70
C THR A 50 2.11 12.21 -8.67
N GLY A 51 2.89 13.08 -8.01
CA GLY A 51 2.38 13.99 -7.00
C GLY A 51 2.99 13.72 -5.63
N VAL A 52 2.28 14.07 -4.57
CA VAL A 52 2.74 13.88 -3.20
C VAL A 52 1.73 13.02 -2.43
N ALA A 53 2.21 11.94 -1.81
CA ALA A 53 1.41 11.10 -0.94
C ALA A 53 2.08 10.96 0.43
N LEU A 54 1.40 11.34 1.50
CA LEU A 54 1.93 11.23 2.85
C LEU A 54 1.88 9.79 3.37
N LEU A 55 2.90 9.39 4.13
CA LEU A 55 2.84 8.25 5.02
C LEU A 55 2.93 8.76 6.46
N ALA A 56 1.78 8.85 7.13
CA ALA A 56 1.66 9.45 8.43
C ALA A 56 1.37 8.39 9.51
N GLY A 57 1.86 8.58 10.73
CA GLY A 57 1.58 7.65 11.83
C GLY A 57 2.31 8.00 13.10
N GLN A 58 1.93 7.34 14.19
CA GLN A 58 2.53 7.51 15.51
C GLN A 58 4.02 7.10 15.48
N TYR A 59 4.77 7.56 16.47
CA TYR A 59 6.10 7.04 16.70
C TYR A 59 6.05 5.52 16.90
N SER A 60 7.03 4.78 16.41
CA SER A 60 7.11 3.31 16.48
C SER A 60 5.95 2.53 15.82
N SER A 61 5.07 3.18 15.06
CA SER A 61 3.97 2.49 14.37
C SER A 61 4.41 1.59 13.21
N GLY A 62 5.65 1.72 12.72
CA GLY A 62 6.19 0.89 11.63
C GLY A 62 6.15 1.54 10.24
N LYS A 63 6.07 2.88 10.15
CA LYS A 63 6.04 3.64 8.89
C LYS A 63 7.15 3.27 7.92
N THR A 64 8.40 3.30 8.38
CA THR A 64 9.59 2.97 7.56
C THR A 64 9.49 1.56 6.98
N PHE A 65 9.03 0.57 7.76
CA PHE A 65 8.86 -0.80 7.28
C PHE A 65 7.78 -0.90 6.19
N VAL A 66 6.67 -0.19 6.35
CA VAL A 66 5.61 -0.12 5.33
C VAL A 66 6.13 0.55 4.05
N ALA A 67 6.88 1.65 4.17
CA ALA A 67 7.46 2.35 3.03
C ALA A 67 8.49 1.48 2.28
N LEU A 68 9.31 0.70 3.01
CA LEU A 68 10.24 -0.27 2.42
C LEU A 68 9.50 -1.37 1.66
N ASP A 69 8.41 -1.90 2.21
CA ASP A 69 7.62 -2.92 1.52
C ASP A 69 6.93 -2.37 0.25
N ILE A 70 6.46 -1.12 0.28
CA ILE A 70 5.99 -0.40 -0.92
C ILE A 70 7.12 -0.31 -1.94
N ALA A 71 8.31 0.16 -1.53
CA ALA A 71 9.47 0.32 -2.39
C ALA A 71 9.85 -0.99 -3.09
N LEU A 72 9.96 -2.08 -2.32
CA LEU A 72 10.26 -3.42 -2.84
C LEU A 72 9.17 -3.93 -3.79
N SER A 73 7.90 -3.68 -3.47
CA SER A 73 6.80 -4.07 -4.36
C SER A 73 6.88 -3.38 -5.72
N LEU A 74 7.31 -2.10 -5.75
CA LEU A 74 7.49 -1.33 -6.98
C LEU A 74 8.71 -1.81 -7.77
N ILE A 75 9.86 -2.01 -7.12
CA ILE A 75 11.09 -2.44 -7.78
C ILE A 75 10.88 -3.80 -8.47
N CYS A 76 10.24 -4.73 -7.78
CA CYS A 76 10.05 -6.08 -8.27
C CYS A 76 8.76 -6.28 -9.08
N GLY A 77 7.94 -5.23 -9.22
CA GLY A 77 6.68 -5.31 -9.99
C GLY A 77 5.64 -6.25 -9.39
N VAL A 78 5.77 -6.59 -8.11
CA VAL A 78 4.80 -7.44 -7.40
C VAL A 78 3.67 -6.62 -6.79
N GLN A 79 2.57 -7.27 -6.49
CA GLN A 79 1.41 -6.60 -5.89
C GLN A 79 1.74 -6.09 -4.47
N PHE A 80 1.17 -4.94 -4.11
CA PHE A 80 1.13 -4.42 -2.75
C PHE A 80 -0.29 -4.58 -2.19
N LEU A 81 -0.46 -5.36 -1.15
CA LEU A 81 -1.77 -5.67 -0.54
C LEU A 81 -2.82 -6.12 -1.58
N GLY A 82 -2.44 -7.04 -2.49
CA GLY A 82 -3.30 -7.55 -3.55
C GLY A 82 -3.60 -6.56 -4.69
N ARG A 83 -2.94 -5.39 -4.71
CA ARG A 83 -3.17 -4.33 -5.70
C ARG A 83 -2.02 -4.23 -6.69
N LYS A 84 -2.34 -4.11 -7.97
CA LYS A 84 -1.32 -3.96 -9.03
C LYS A 84 -0.45 -2.74 -8.78
N THR A 85 0.84 -2.91 -8.93
CA THR A 85 1.86 -1.85 -8.89
C THR A 85 2.33 -1.50 -10.30
N LYS A 86 2.90 -0.33 -10.45
CA LYS A 86 3.63 0.07 -11.66
C LYS A 86 5.13 0.03 -11.34
N PRO A 87 5.90 -0.88 -11.96
CA PRO A 87 7.31 -1.06 -11.65
C PRO A 87 8.12 0.21 -11.82
N GLY A 88 9.13 0.40 -10.98
CA GLY A 88 10.05 1.54 -11.06
C GLY A 88 11.11 1.53 -9.96
N ALA A 89 12.18 2.28 -10.20
CA ALA A 89 13.24 2.51 -9.23
C ALA A 89 12.81 3.44 -8.11
N VAL A 90 13.55 3.41 -7.01
CA VAL A 90 13.29 4.14 -5.77
C VAL A 90 14.50 4.99 -5.39
N LEU A 91 14.23 6.23 -4.97
CA LEU A 91 15.20 7.10 -4.31
C LEU A 91 14.74 7.35 -2.88
N TRP A 92 15.63 7.16 -1.90
CA TRP A 92 15.31 7.29 -0.48
C TRP A 92 16.23 8.30 0.21
N PHE A 93 15.66 9.28 0.85
CA PHE A 93 16.38 10.22 1.71
C PHE A 93 16.18 9.78 3.16
N ALA A 94 17.24 9.22 3.75
CA ALA A 94 17.25 8.70 5.11
C ALA A 94 17.75 9.76 6.09
N ALA A 95 16.93 10.76 6.40
CA ALA A 95 17.26 11.79 7.37
C ALA A 95 17.20 11.27 8.81
N GLU A 96 16.52 10.14 9.04
CA GLU A 96 16.50 9.40 10.30
C GLU A 96 16.78 7.91 10.04
N GLY A 97 17.50 7.26 10.95
CA GLY A 97 17.75 5.81 10.91
C GLY A 97 18.59 5.34 9.72
N ALA A 98 19.40 6.20 9.13
CA ALA A 98 20.27 5.88 8.00
C ALA A 98 21.18 4.68 8.27
N GLY A 99 21.79 4.60 9.45
CA GLY A 99 22.71 3.51 9.81
C GLY A 99 22.12 2.10 9.84
N ILE A 100 20.78 1.96 9.80
CA ILE A 100 20.10 0.66 9.80
C ILE A 100 19.22 0.44 8.56
N LEU A 101 19.20 1.39 7.61
CA LEU A 101 18.36 1.31 6.43
C LEU A 101 18.74 0.11 5.56
N GLU A 102 20.03 -0.10 5.33
CA GLU A 102 20.54 -1.21 4.53
C GLU A 102 20.14 -2.57 5.15
N GLN A 103 20.32 -2.73 6.46
CA GLN A 103 19.93 -3.94 7.18
C GLN A 103 18.42 -4.21 7.04
N ARG A 104 17.59 -3.18 7.19
CA ARG A 104 16.14 -3.26 6.98
C ARG A 104 15.77 -3.63 5.55
N LEU A 105 16.48 -3.09 4.56
CA LEU A 105 16.29 -3.44 3.17
C LEU A 105 16.62 -4.92 2.91
N VAL A 106 17.74 -5.42 3.45
CA VAL A 106 18.12 -6.84 3.36
C VAL A 106 17.05 -7.72 3.99
N ALA A 107 16.62 -7.44 5.22
CA ALA A 107 15.60 -8.22 5.92
C ALA A 107 14.28 -8.26 5.15
N ALA A 108 13.81 -7.09 4.67
CA ALA A 108 12.58 -6.99 3.90
C ALA A 108 12.66 -7.74 2.55
N ARG A 109 13.83 -7.72 1.88
CA ARG A 109 14.07 -8.49 0.65
C ARG A 109 14.02 -9.99 0.89
N GLN A 110 14.76 -10.49 1.90
CA GLN A 110 14.77 -11.90 2.26
C GLN A 110 13.37 -12.41 2.59
N ALA A 111 12.61 -11.65 3.38
CA ALA A 111 11.25 -12.02 3.74
C ALA A 111 10.29 -12.06 2.55
N LYS A 112 10.44 -11.16 1.59
CA LYS A 112 9.54 -11.03 0.44
C LYS A 112 9.87 -12.01 -0.69
N PHE A 113 11.15 -12.35 -0.91
CA PHE A 113 11.62 -13.05 -2.11
C PHE A 113 12.32 -14.40 -1.85
N LYS A 114 12.39 -14.86 -0.60
CA LYS A 114 12.91 -16.20 -0.21
C LYS A 114 14.09 -16.66 -1.07
N ASP A 115 15.26 -16.12 -0.91
CA ASP A 115 16.54 -16.58 -1.47
C ASP A 115 16.92 -16.23 -2.93
N ASP A 116 16.10 -15.53 -3.71
CA ASP A 116 16.38 -15.30 -5.12
C ASP A 116 16.79 -13.86 -5.45
N VAL A 117 17.75 -13.28 -4.71
CA VAL A 117 18.08 -11.88 -5.00
C VAL A 117 19.58 -11.56 -4.91
N ASN A 118 20.34 -12.13 -5.79
CA ASN A 118 21.63 -11.56 -6.21
C ASN A 118 21.43 -10.73 -7.49
N ALA A 119 20.70 -9.61 -7.39
CA ALA A 119 20.63 -8.64 -8.48
C ALA A 119 21.78 -7.64 -8.29
N PRO A 120 22.84 -7.68 -9.08
CA PRO A 120 23.79 -6.58 -9.13
C PRO A 120 23.00 -5.33 -9.55
N HIS A 121 23.31 -4.18 -8.96
CA HIS A 121 22.61 -2.92 -9.25
C HIS A 121 21.09 -2.96 -8.96
N PHE A 122 20.74 -3.28 -7.74
CA PHE A 122 19.34 -3.21 -7.30
C PHE A 122 18.86 -1.74 -7.34
N PRO A 123 17.74 -1.39 -8.04
CA PRO A 123 17.36 -0.02 -8.32
C PRO A 123 16.73 0.69 -7.11
N PHE A 124 17.46 0.69 -6.00
CA PHE A 124 17.17 1.39 -4.76
C PHE A 124 18.37 2.27 -4.41
N LEU A 125 18.24 3.56 -4.67
CA LEU A 125 19.25 4.56 -4.35
C LEU A 125 18.87 5.22 -3.02
N TRP A 126 19.85 5.53 -2.18
CA TRP A 126 19.59 6.29 -0.96
C TRP A 126 20.71 7.27 -0.63
N GLU A 127 20.35 8.27 0.14
CA GLU A 127 21.25 9.26 0.72
C GLU A 127 20.96 9.37 2.21
N ASP A 128 22.00 9.38 3.02
CA ASP A 128 21.96 9.48 4.48
C ASP A 128 22.29 10.88 5.03
N ALA A 129 22.50 11.85 4.14
CA ALA A 129 22.81 13.22 4.51
C ALA A 129 21.54 14.04 4.75
N VAL A 130 21.51 14.77 5.88
CA VAL A 130 20.49 15.80 6.12
C VAL A 130 20.90 17.06 5.34
N PRO A 131 20.05 17.59 4.43
CA PRO A 131 20.35 18.79 3.69
C PRO A 131 20.59 20.00 4.62
N LYS A 132 21.43 20.93 4.18
CA LYS A 132 21.72 22.16 4.91
C LYS A 132 21.22 23.37 4.13
N GLY A 133 20.78 24.41 4.84
CA GLY A 133 20.30 25.64 4.23
C GLY A 133 18.85 25.94 4.55
N ASP A 134 18.31 26.97 3.91
CA ASP A 134 16.90 27.30 4.01
C ASP A 134 16.03 26.35 3.16
N THR A 135 14.74 26.41 3.37
CA THR A 135 13.76 25.55 2.65
C THR A 135 13.89 25.64 1.13
N ASN A 136 14.22 26.81 0.56
CA ASN A 136 14.34 26.96 -0.89
C ASN A 136 15.62 26.28 -1.41
N ALA A 137 16.72 26.42 -0.70
CA ALA A 137 17.97 25.73 -1.00
C ALA A 137 17.80 24.21 -0.94
N ILE A 138 17.15 23.70 0.10
CA ILE A 138 16.85 22.27 0.26
C ILE A 138 15.96 21.75 -0.87
N LEU A 139 14.92 22.48 -1.27
CA LEU A 139 14.05 22.09 -2.39
C LEU A 139 14.76 22.14 -3.74
N ALA A 140 15.69 23.09 -3.95
CA ALA A 140 16.52 23.14 -5.14
C ALA A 140 17.47 21.95 -5.21
N ASP A 141 18.12 21.61 -4.11
CA ASP A 141 18.99 20.45 -3.97
C ASP A 141 18.23 19.14 -4.21
N LEU A 142 17.07 18.98 -3.58
CA LEU A 142 16.16 17.84 -3.79
C LEU A 142 15.84 17.65 -5.29
N ARG A 143 15.52 18.74 -5.99
CA ARG A 143 15.26 18.70 -7.44
C ARG A 143 16.45 18.20 -8.23
N LEU A 144 17.66 18.68 -7.92
CA LEU A 144 18.90 18.25 -8.58
C LEU A 144 19.18 16.78 -8.31
N LYS A 145 19.05 16.31 -7.08
CA LYS A 145 19.26 14.91 -6.69
C LYS A 145 18.27 13.96 -7.35
N ILE A 146 16.99 14.32 -7.41
CA ILE A 146 16.00 13.52 -8.16
C ILE A 146 16.37 13.46 -9.65
N ARG A 147 16.82 14.57 -10.25
CA ARG A 147 17.24 14.57 -11.65
C ARG A 147 18.46 13.69 -11.89
N SER A 148 19.46 13.74 -11.00
CA SER A 148 20.65 12.88 -11.05
C SER A 148 20.26 11.40 -10.93
N ALA A 149 19.47 11.05 -9.94
CA ALA A 149 18.99 9.68 -9.74
C ALA A 149 18.17 9.16 -10.92
N LYS A 150 17.38 10.01 -11.59
CA LYS A 150 16.70 9.63 -12.83
C LYS A 150 17.68 9.28 -13.93
N GLY A 151 18.70 10.10 -14.14
CA GLY A 151 19.74 9.83 -15.14
C GLY A 151 20.44 8.50 -14.87
N GLU A 152 20.82 8.23 -13.64
CA GLU A 152 21.43 6.97 -13.23
C GLU A 152 20.48 5.77 -13.44
N CYS A 153 19.21 5.89 -13.05
CA CYS A 153 18.23 4.84 -13.30
C CYS A 153 17.98 4.59 -14.80
N ASP A 154 17.91 5.65 -15.61
CA ASP A 154 17.69 5.52 -17.05
C ASP A 154 18.89 4.84 -17.73
N GLU A 155 20.12 5.04 -17.23
CA GLU A 155 21.34 4.38 -17.71
C GLU A 155 21.45 2.92 -17.26
N LEU A 156 21.30 2.66 -15.95
CA LEU A 156 21.52 1.32 -15.38
C LEU A 156 20.28 0.41 -15.46
N HIS A 157 19.09 1.00 -15.49
CA HIS A 157 17.81 0.29 -15.45
C HIS A 157 16.79 0.86 -16.44
N PRO A 158 17.01 0.83 -17.76
CA PRO A 158 16.17 1.49 -18.75
C PRO A 158 14.70 1.07 -18.74
N HIS A 159 14.41 -0.10 -18.18
CA HIS A 159 13.04 -0.61 -18.02
C HIS A 159 12.38 -0.29 -16.66
N LEU A 160 13.14 0.27 -15.72
CA LEU A 160 12.70 0.62 -14.38
C LEU A 160 12.99 2.10 -14.08
N PRO A 161 12.27 3.04 -14.71
CA PRO A 161 12.50 4.46 -14.47
C PRO A 161 12.23 4.84 -13.02
N LEU A 162 12.92 5.85 -12.50
CA LEU A 162 12.65 6.38 -11.16
C LEU A 162 11.20 6.85 -11.06
N ARG A 163 10.41 6.26 -10.15
CA ARG A 163 8.99 6.57 -9.94
C ARG A 163 8.65 6.95 -8.52
N PHE A 164 9.45 6.55 -7.56
CA PHE A 164 9.13 6.68 -6.16
C PHE A 164 10.27 7.31 -5.38
N VAL A 165 9.98 8.40 -4.69
CA VAL A 165 10.93 9.14 -3.84
C VAL A 165 10.39 9.16 -2.42
N VAL A 166 11.16 8.66 -1.47
CA VAL A 166 10.79 8.65 -0.04
C VAL A 166 11.66 9.65 0.72
N ILE A 167 11.05 10.37 1.65
CA ILE A 167 11.74 11.29 2.57
C ILE A 167 11.41 10.83 4.00
N ASP A 168 12.37 10.23 4.69
CA ASP A 168 12.19 9.62 6.01
C ASP A 168 13.13 10.28 7.04
N THR A 169 12.67 11.20 7.86
CA THR A 169 11.34 11.79 7.91
C THR A 169 11.32 13.23 7.35
N LEU A 170 10.12 13.73 7.07
CA LEU A 170 9.95 15.09 6.57
C LEU A 170 10.55 16.14 7.53
N ALA A 171 10.26 16.01 8.83
CA ALA A 171 10.72 16.95 9.86
C ALA A 171 12.24 17.01 9.92
N ALA A 172 12.91 15.86 9.95
CA ALA A 172 14.36 15.78 10.00
C ALA A 172 15.00 16.31 8.71
N PHE A 173 14.45 15.98 7.55
CA PHE A 173 14.99 16.38 6.25
C PHE A 173 14.97 17.91 6.05
N PHE A 174 13.91 18.59 6.52
CA PHE A 174 13.75 20.04 6.37
C PHE A 174 14.05 20.84 7.62
N ALA A 175 14.54 20.20 8.69
CA ALA A 175 14.81 20.83 9.98
C ALA A 175 13.62 21.71 10.45
N LEU A 176 12.41 21.16 10.37
CA LEU A 176 11.19 21.91 10.72
C LEU A 176 11.13 22.14 12.22
N GLU A 177 11.24 23.40 12.64
CA GLU A 177 11.14 23.80 14.05
C GLU A 177 9.71 23.67 14.59
N ASP A 178 8.70 23.91 13.73
CA ASP A 178 7.27 23.79 14.06
C ASP A 178 6.49 23.09 12.94
N GLU A 179 6.15 21.84 13.16
CA GLU A 179 5.31 21.05 12.25
C GLU A 179 3.84 21.54 12.23
N ASN A 180 3.46 22.44 13.15
CA ASN A 180 2.08 22.94 13.25
C ASN A 180 1.85 24.25 12.49
N ASP A 181 2.89 24.86 11.90
CA ASP A 181 2.73 26.03 11.04
C ASP A 181 2.04 25.67 9.72
N ASN A 182 0.72 25.78 9.73
CA ASN A 182 -0.12 25.38 8.60
C ASN A 182 0.19 26.17 7.31
N ALA A 183 0.59 27.43 7.40
CA ALA A 183 0.87 28.26 6.23
C ALA A 183 2.19 27.84 5.56
N LYS A 184 3.23 27.61 6.35
CA LYS A 184 4.50 27.08 5.86
C LYS A 184 4.33 25.68 5.29
N ALA A 185 3.59 24.80 5.99
CA ALA A 185 3.30 23.45 5.53
C ALA A 185 2.57 23.43 4.17
N ALA A 186 1.54 24.28 3.99
CA ALA A 186 0.82 24.37 2.71
C ALA A 186 1.73 24.83 1.56
N THR A 187 2.53 25.86 1.78
CA THR A 187 3.49 26.37 0.80
C THR A 187 4.53 25.31 0.43
N PHE A 188 5.03 24.62 1.42
CA PHE A 188 6.01 23.53 1.24
C PHE A 188 5.44 22.36 0.43
N MET A 189 4.24 21.90 0.77
CA MET A 189 3.58 20.81 0.04
C MET A 189 3.27 21.19 -1.40
N ALA A 190 2.92 22.46 -1.67
CA ALA A 190 2.74 22.95 -3.04
C ALA A 190 4.04 22.83 -3.86
N LYS A 191 5.17 23.27 -3.29
CA LYS A 191 6.49 23.17 -3.95
C LYS A 191 6.94 21.72 -4.16
N LEU A 192 6.72 20.83 -3.19
CA LEU A 192 6.95 19.39 -3.39
C LEU A 192 6.10 18.83 -4.53
N GLY A 193 4.83 19.24 -4.60
CA GLY A 193 3.93 18.87 -5.68
C GLY A 193 4.38 19.36 -7.06
N GLU A 194 4.99 20.54 -7.14
CA GLU A 194 5.61 21.06 -8.38
C GLU A 194 6.77 20.18 -8.81
N ILE A 195 7.70 19.88 -7.89
CA ILE A 195 8.87 19.00 -8.16
C ILE A 195 8.38 17.61 -8.60
N ALA A 196 7.43 17.03 -7.90
CA ALA A 196 6.89 15.72 -8.21
C ALA A 196 6.29 15.64 -9.63
N ARG A 197 5.54 16.67 -10.04
CA ARG A 197 4.95 16.76 -11.38
C ARG A 197 6.03 17.00 -12.46
N GLU A 198 6.98 17.91 -12.22
CA GLU A 198 8.10 18.18 -13.12
C GLU A 198 8.92 16.92 -13.38
N MET A 199 9.26 16.21 -12.31
CA MET A 199 10.10 14.99 -12.37
C MET A 199 9.31 13.73 -12.75
N LYS A 200 7.97 13.81 -12.79
CA LYS A 200 7.06 12.67 -13.05
C LYS A 200 7.28 11.52 -12.07
N VAL A 201 7.44 11.83 -10.80
CA VAL A 201 7.60 10.87 -9.68
C VAL A 201 6.50 11.05 -8.64
N LEU A 202 6.28 10.04 -7.81
CA LEU A 202 5.57 10.18 -6.56
C LEU A 202 6.57 10.48 -5.45
N ILE A 203 6.41 11.58 -4.72
CA ILE A 203 7.18 11.87 -3.51
C ILE A 203 6.33 11.45 -2.30
N MET A 204 6.90 10.63 -1.44
CA MET A 204 6.27 10.16 -0.20
C MET A 204 7.05 10.66 1.02
N PRO A 205 6.66 11.81 1.59
CA PRO A 205 7.18 12.22 2.89
C PRO A 205 6.59 11.32 3.99
N ILE A 206 7.45 10.89 4.91
CA ILE A 206 7.05 10.22 6.15
C ILE A 206 6.93 11.25 7.26
N CYS A 207 5.76 11.30 7.91
CA CYS A 207 5.44 12.29 8.94
C CYS A 207 5.01 11.62 10.24
N HIS A 208 5.30 12.26 11.37
CA HIS A 208 4.73 11.87 12.65
C HIS A 208 3.32 12.45 12.81
N MET A 209 2.41 11.69 13.39
CA MET A 209 1.12 12.19 13.86
C MET A 209 1.28 12.72 15.29
N GLY A 210 0.59 13.82 15.62
CA GLY A 210 0.52 14.33 16.99
C GLY A 210 -0.06 13.28 17.97
N LYS A 211 0.18 13.48 19.28
CA LYS A 211 -0.16 12.53 20.35
C LYS A 211 -1.63 12.16 20.48
N ASN A 212 -2.56 12.93 19.92
CA ASN A 212 -4.00 12.65 19.96
C ASN A 212 -4.41 11.84 18.71
N ALA A 213 -4.33 10.50 18.80
CA ALA A 213 -4.75 9.57 17.76
C ALA A 213 -6.25 9.69 17.39
N ASP A 214 -7.12 10.13 18.30
CA ASP A 214 -8.54 10.33 18.09
C ASP A 214 -8.87 11.48 17.10
N GLY A 215 -7.90 12.34 16.80
CA GLY A 215 -7.99 13.41 15.81
C GLY A 215 -7.74 13.00 14.36
N GLY A 216 -7.40 11.74 14.08
CA GLY A 216 -6.98 11.27 12.75
C GLY A 216 -5.67 11.93 12.30
N ILE A 217 -5.49 12.18 10.99
CA ILE A 217 -4.35 12.91 10.42
C ILE A 217 -4.32 14.41 10.87
N ARG A 218 -5.13 14.80 11.84
CA ARG A 218 -5.32 16.22 12.23
C ARG A 218 -4.08 16.91 12.80
N GLY A 219 -3.08 16.20 13.32
CA GLY A 219 -1.78 16.80 13.70
C GLY A 219 -0.91 17.20 12.51
N ALA A 220 -1.22 16.67 11.31
CA ALA A 220 -0.59 17.00 10.04
C ALA A 220 -1.62 17.58 9.05
N SER A 221 -2.58 18.37 9.54
CA SER A 221 -3.75 18.80 8.76
C SER A 221 -3.38 19.58 7.50
N ALA A 222 -2.40 20.48 7.57
CA ALA A 222 -1.95 21.24 6.42
C ALA A 222 -1.12 20.41 5.44
N PHE A 223 -0.27 19.50 5.93
CA PHE A 223 0.44 18.54 5.08
C PHE A 223 -0.54 17.62 4.37
N GLY A 224 -1.55 17.12 5.12
CA GLY A 224 -2.62 16.30 4.57
C GLY A 224 -3.46 17.02 3.52
N ALA A 225 -3.76 18.31 3.70
CA ALA A 225 -4.55 19.10 2.76
C ALA A 225 -3.85 19.24 1.40
N GLY A 226 -2.52 19.49 1.39
CA GLY A 226 -1.71 19.65 0.17
C GLY A 226 -1.37 18.35 -0.56
N ALA A 227 -1.52 17.18 0.07
CA ALA A 227 -1.19 15.90 -0.53
C ALA A 227 -2.26 15.40 -1.52
N ASP A 228 -1.84 14.65 -2.53
CA ASP A 228 -2.72 13.95 -3.49
C ASP A 228 -3.27 12.64 -2.92
N GLY A 229 -2.56 12.06 -1.95
CA GLY A 229 -2.95 10.87 -1.20
C GLY A 229 -2.35 10.86 0.21
N ALA A 230 -2.90 10.05 1.11
CA ALA A 230 -2.31 9.84 2.43
C ALA A 230 -2.61 8.43 2.93
N LEU A 231 -1.58 7.77 3.41
CA LEU A 231 -1.64 6.52 4.16
C LEU A 231 -1.44 6.81 5.64
N ALA A 232 -2.26 6.22 6.48
CA ALA A 232 -2.10 6.26 7.93
C ALA A 232 -1.63 4.91 8.45
N VAL A 233 -0.53 4.91 9.20
CA VAL A 233 0.02 3.74 9.89
C VAL A 233 -0.21 3.92 11.38
N LEU A 234 -1.09 3.12 11.93
CA LEU A 234 -1.54 3.21 13.32
C LEU A 234 -1.09 1.99 14.12
N ALA A 235 -0.81 2.20 15.38
CA ALA A 235 -0.48 1.16 16.35
C ALA A 235 -1.18 1.46 17.68
N SER A 236 -1.62 0.41 18.37
CA SER A 236 -2.02 0.54 19.77
C SER A 236 -0.76 0.48 20.62
N ILE A 237 -0.35 1.62 21.18
CA ILE A 237 0.86 1.75 21.96
C ILE A 237 0.47 1.93 23.43
N ASN A 238 1.01 1.07 24.30
CA ASN A 238 0.90 1.25 25.74
C ASN A 238 1.71 2.50 26.15
N GLN A 239 1.02 3.52 26.62
CA GLN A 239 1.67 4.79 26.96
C GLN A 239 2.63 4.69 28.15
N ALA A 240 2.47 3.69 29.02
CA ALA A 240 3.33 3.49 30.17
C ALA A 240 4.65 2.77 29.84
N THR A 241 4.61 1.78 28.94
CA THR A 241 5.77 0.96 28.57
C THR A 241 6.38 1.34 27.22
N GLY A 242 5.66 2.10 26.38
CA GLY A 242 6.06 2.37 25.00
C GLY A 242 5.91 1.16 24.06
N GLU A 243 5.47 0.03 24.57
CA GLU A 243 5.30 -1.19 23.79
C GLU A 243 4.03 -1.11 22.91
N VAL A 244 4.10 -1.73 21.76
CA VAL A 244 2.92 -1.88 20.91
C VAL A 244 2.03 -2.96 21.49
N ASP A 245 0.88 -2.52 22.02
CA ASP A 245 -0.12 -3.38 22.64
C ASP A 245 -1.24 -3.71 21.65
N GLY A 246 -0.96 -4.56 20.70
CA GLY A 246 -1.97 -4.98 19.72
C GLY A 246 -1.47 -4.95 18.28
N SER A 247 -2.40 -4.96 17.34
CA SER A 247 -2.09 -4.92 15.92
C SER A 247 -1.72 -3.51 15.45
N ARG A 248 -0.80 -3.47 14.50
CA ARG A 248 -0.61 -2.30 13.66
C ARG A 248 -1.57 -2.37 12.48
N SER A 249 -1.96 -1.22 11.97
CA SER A 249 -2.83 -1.15 10.79
C SER A 249 -2.36 -0.08 9.82
N ILE A 250 -2.66 -0.32 8.54
CA ILE A 250 -2.50 0.66 7.49
C ILE A 250 -3.86 0.97 6.89
N SER A 251 -4.14 2.24 6.68
CA SER A 251 -5.38 2.71 6.06
C SER A 251 -5.11 3.79 5.01
N LEU A 252 -5.96 3.84 4.00
CA LEU A 252 -6.01 4.93 3.03
C LEU A 252 -6.81 6.07 3.65
N ALA A 253 -6.11 7.07 4.17
CA ALA A 253 -6.73 8.19 4.87
C ALA A 253 -7.20 9.29 3.91
N LYS A 254 -6.53 9.44 2.75
CA LYS A 254 -6.91 10.38 1.69
C LYS A 254 -6.56 9.81 0.33
N THR A 255 -7.44 10.04 -0.65
CA THR A 255 -7.20 9.77 -2.06
C THR A 255 -8.06 10.68 -2.92
N ARG A 256 -7.56 11.07 -4.12
CA ARG A 256 -8.33 11.87 -5.08
C ARG A 256 -9.21 11.03 -6.00
N GLY A 257 -9.01 9.72 -6.08
CA GLY A 257 -9.71 8.86 -7.04
C GLY A 257 -10.24 7.56 -6.48
N GLY A 258 -10.39 7.44 -5.16
CA GLY A 258 -10.87 6.23 -4.49
C GLY A 258 -11.69 6.53 -3.24
N ILE A 259 -12.01 5.49 -2.51
CA ILE A 259 -12.73 5.58 -1.22
C ILE A 259 -11.71 5.38 -0.11
N PRO A 260 -11.53 6.34 0.82
CA PRO A 260 -10.74 6.15 2.02
C PRO A 260 -11.24 4.97 2.85
N GLY A 261 -10.34 4.29 3.53
CA GLY A 261 -10.70 3.15 4.38
C GLY A 261 -9.51 2.29 4.78
N PRO A 262 -9.74 1.26 5.58
CA PRO A 262 -8.70 0.34 6.03
C PRO A 262 -8.17 -0.48 4.85
N LEU A 263 -6.86 -0.72 4.84
CA LEU A 263 -6.19 -1.52 3.81
C LEU A 263 -5.75 -2.88 4.35
N SER A 264 -5.07 -2.93 5.50
CA SER A 264 -4.59 -4.15 6.13
C SER A 264 -4.23 -3.93 7.59
N SER A 265 -4.20 -5.01 8.36
CA SER A 265 -3.43 -5.09 9.60
C SER A 265 -2.05 -5.67 9.31
N PHE A 266 -1.06 -5.43 10.16
CA PHE A 266 0.27 -6.00 10.00
C PHE A 266 1.00 -6.17 11.34
N MET A 267 2.03 -7.01 11.30
CA MET A 267 2.98 -7.19 12.38
C MET A 267 4.39 -6.88 11.86
N ILE A 268 5.31 -6.61 12.77
CA ILE A 268 6.75 -6.57 12.48
C ILE A 268 7.31 -7.87 13.07
N GLU A 269 7.76 -8.75 12.19
CA GLU A 269 8.49 -9.95 12.52
C GLU A 269 9.98 -9.70 12.34
N GLN A 270 10.82 -10.60 12.83
CA GLN A 270 12.28 -10.51 12.71
C GLN A 270 12.84 -11.67 11.89
N THR A 271 13.88 -11.37 11.13
CA THR A 271 14.70 -12.38 10.45
C THR A 271 16.17 -12.13 10.76
N VAL A 272 16.98 -13.19 10.74
CA VAL A 272 18.43 -13.10 10.85
C VAL A 272 19.00 -12.76 9.48
N ILE A 273 19.72 -11.64 9.38
CA ILE A 273 20.37 -11.21 8.13
C ILE A 273 21.84 -11.52 8.05
N GLY A 274 22.43 -12.01 9.12
CA GLY A 274 23.85 -12.32 9.25
C GLY A 274 24.26 -12.45 10.71
N VAL A 275 25.55 -12.40 10.97
CA VAL A 275 26.13 -12.34 12.31
C VAL A 275 26.99 -11.08 12.44
N ASP A 276 27.09 -10.55 13.63
CA ASP A 276 27.94 -9.40 13.96
C ASP A 276 29.42 -9.82 14.23
N GLU A 277 30.23 -8.87 14.69
CA GLU A 277 31.64 -9.09 15.01
C GLU A 277 31.88 -10.06 16.17
N ASP A 278 30.87 -10.25 17.03
CA ASP A 278 30.89 -11.19 18.17
C ASP A 278 30.27 -12.55 17.82
N ASN A 279 29.94 -12.82 16.54
CA ASN A 279 29.23 -14.00 16.04
C ASN A 279 27.79 -14.13 16.59
N GLU A 280 27.17 -13.04 17.04
CA GLU A 280 25.77 -13.04 17.42
C GLU A 280 24.86 -12.75 16.23
N PRO A 281 23.64 -13.35 16.17
CA PRO A 281 22.74 -13.16 15.03
C PRO A 281 22.19 -11.74 14.96
N ILE A 282 22.34 -11.07 13.83
CA ILE A 282 21.76 -9.77 13.55
C ILE A 282 20.29 -9.95 13.21
N ASN A 283 19.41 -9.66 14.17
CA ASN A 283 17.96 -9.75 14.00
C ASN A 283 17.38 -8.42 13.52
N VAL A 284 16.70 -8.41 12.39
CA VAL A 284 16.12 -7.20 11.80
C VAL A 284 14.65 -7.41 11.46
N GLY A 285 13.84 -6.39 11.76
CA GLY A 285 12.41 -6.43 11.53
C GLY A 285 12.02 -6.28 10.06
N TYR A 286 10.91 -6.92 9.69
CA TYR A 286 10.22 -6.74 8.42
C TYR A 286 8.71 -6.81 8.62
N VAL A 287 7.93 -6.31 7.64
CA VAL A 287 6.49 -6.26 7.73
C VAL A 287 5.85 -7.57 7.25
N VAL A 288 4.88 -8.06 8.02
CA VAL A 288 4.00 -9.17 7.63
C VAL A 288 2.56 -8.69 7.73
N TYR A 289 1.87 -8.68 6.60
CA TYR A 289 0.48 -8.25 6.56
C TYR A 289 -0.45 -9.36 6.99
N ALA A 290 -1.44 -8.98 7.78
CA ALA A 290 -2.53 -9.84 8.18
C ALA A 290 -3.86 -9.28 7.63
N PRO A 291 -4.86 -10.13 7.38
CA PRO A 291 -6.17 -9.68 6.96
C PRO A 291 -6.79 -8.70 7.96
N LEU A 292 -7.58 -7.75 7.44
CA LEU A 292 -8.34 -6.82 8.28
C LEU A 292 -9.20 -7.56 9.28
N GLY A 293 -9.11 -7.18 10.55
CA GLY A 293 -9.88 -7.80 11.63
C GLY A 293 -9.18 -8.94 12.36
N MET A 294 -7.98 -9.35 11.95
CA MET A 294 -7.15 -10.24 12.76
C MET A 294 -6.29 -9.42 13.73
N SER A 295 -6.54 -9.59 15.02
CA SER A 295 -5.69 -9.02 16.08
C SER A 295 -4.33 -9.72 16.10
N SER A 296 -3.24 -8.98 16.20
CA SER A 296 -1.87 -9.51 16.34
C SER A 296 -1.64 -10.34 17.62
N LYS A 297 -2.55 -10.31 18.57
CA LYS A 297 -2.47 -11.05 19.84
C LYS A 297 -3.23 -12.37 19.84
N GLY A 298 -3.87 -12.78 18.75
CA GLY A 298 -4.65 -14.01 18.71
C GLY A 298 -4.38 -14.82 17.46
N LYS A 299 -4.11 -16.12 17.62
CA LYS A 299 -4.43 -17.07 16.56
C LYS A 299 -5.83 -16.72 16.04
N PRO A 300 -6.09 -16.81 14.73
CA PRO A 300 -7.43 -16.60 14.20
C PRO A 300 -8.44 -17.39 15.04
N PRO A 301 -9.68 -16.93 15.17
CA PRO A 301 -10.70 -17.69 15.87
C PRO A 301 -10.62 -19.15 15.40
N ARG A 302 -10.68 -20.09 16.32
CA ARG A 302 -10.48 -21.52 16.02
C ARG A 302 -11.25 -22.00 14.78
N ALA A 303 -12.45 -21.46 14.56
CA ALA A 303 -13.23 -21.76 13.36
C ALA A 303 -12.59 -21.23 12.06
N VAL A 304 -12.02 -20.04 12.10
CA VAL A 304 -11.34 -19.43 10.94
C VAL A 304 -10.05 -20.19 10.63
N GLN A 305 -9.25 -20.52 11.64
CA GLN A 305 -8.04 -21.33 11.44
C GLN A 305 -8.38 -22.71 10.89
N ASN A 306 -9.37 -23.40 11.47
CA ASN A 306 -9.82 -24.68 10.95
C ASN A 306 -10.33 -24.60 9.50
N LEU A 307 -10.94 -23.49 9.10
CA LEU A 307 -11.35 -23.30 7.71
C LEU A 307 -10.16 -23.12 6.78
N ILE A 308 -9.16 -22.31 7.15
CA ILE A 308 -7.93 -22.12 6.39
C ILE A 308 -7.22 -23.46 6.19
N ASP A 309 -7.07 -24.24 7.27
CA ASP A 309 -6.47 -25.57 7.24
C ASP A 309 -7.31 -26.53 6.37
N SER A 310 -8.63 -26.43 6.41
CA SER A 310 -9.53 -27.26 5.59
C SER A 310 -9.43 -26.91 4.10
N ILE A 311 -9.29 -25.61 3.76
CA ILE A 311 -9.05 -25.19 2.38
C ILE A 311 -7.72 -25.74 1.88
N SER A 312 -6.66 -25.63 2.68
CA SER A 312 -5.33 -26.11 2.33
C SER A 312 -5.33 -27.63 2.06
N GLU A 313 -5.97 -28.40 2.94
CA GLU A 313 -6.08 -29.86 2.78
C GLU A 313 -6.95 -30.24 1.58
N ALA A 314 -8.09 -29.59 1.42
CA ALA A 314 -8.95 -29.81 0.26
C ALA A 314 -8.25 -29.46 -1.06
N MET A 315 -7.41 -28.43 -1.09
CA MET A 315 -6.58 -28.11 -2.25
C MET A 315 -5.55 -29.19 -2.55
N LEU A 316 -4.90 -29.75 -1.53
CA LEU A 316 -3.93 -30.84 -1.72
C LEU A 316 -4.59 -32.13 -2.24
N SER A 317 -5.81 -32.43 -1.75
CA SER A 317 -6.49 -33.70 -2.04
C SER A 317 -7.39 -33.64 -3.27
N HIS A 318 -7.98 -32.48 -3.57
CA HIS A 318 -9.02 -32.29 -4.59
C HIS A 318 -8.81 -31.04 -5.45
N GLY A 319 -7.65 -30.39 -5.33
CA GLY A 319 -7.31 -29.21 -6.14
C GLY A 319 -7.18 -29.55 -7.61
N GLU A 320 -7.74 -28.72 -8.47
CA GLU A 320 -7.64 -28.83 -9.92
C GLU A 320 -7.23 -27.50 -10.56
N GLU A 321 -6.53 -27.57 -11.69
CA GLU A 321 -6.28 -26.39 -12.50
C GLU A 321 -7.53 -26.06 -13.31
N LYS A 322 -8.03 -24.84 -13.14
CA LYS A 322 -9.25 -24.40 -13.83
C LYS A 322 -9.19 -22.95 -14.27
N GLN A 323 -9.70 -22.71 -15.46
CA GLN A 323 -9.92 -21.35 -15.96
C GLN A 323 -11.20 -20.79 -15.31
N VAL A 324 -11.03 -19.84 -14.39
CA VAL A 324 -12.15 -19.23 -13.65
C VAL A 324 -12.61 -17.88 -14.22
N PHE A 325 -11.80 -17.30 -15.12
CA PHE A 325 -12.12 -16.09 -15.88
C PHE A 325 -11.65 -16.28 -17.33
N GLU A 326 -12.42 -15.75 -18.29
CA GLU A 326 -12.16 -15.95 -19.73
C GLU A 326 -10.79 -15.46 -20.19
N ASP A 327 -10.31 -14.35 -19.62
CA ASP A 327 -9.07 -13.67 -20.02
C ASP A 327 -7.89 -13.92 -19.07
N THR A 328 -7.92 -14.97 -18.23
CA THR A 328 -6.84 -15.27 -17.29
C THR A 328 -6.35 -16.71 -17.46
N PRO A 329 -5.05 -16.98 -17.20
CA PRO A 329 -4.57 -18.35 -17.18
C PRO A 329 -5.29 -19.20 -16.14
N PRO A 330 -5.35 -20.53 -16.34
CA PRO A 330 -5.84 -21.47 -15.33
C PRO A 330 -5.13 -21.27 -13.98
N ARG A 331 -5.83 -21.55 -12.90
CA ARG A 331 -5.29 -21.48 -11.53
C ARG A 331 -5.75 -22.66 -10.70
N GLN A 332 -4.97 -22.96 -9.67
CA GLN A 332 -5.33 -23.99 -8.70
C GLN A 332 -6.57 -23.54 -7.91
N VAL A 333 -7.61 -24.35 -7.96
CA VAL A 333 -8.89 -24.11 -7.31
C VAL A 333 -9.40 -25.39 -6.68
N VAL A 334 -10.29 -25.29 -5.71
CA VAL A 334 -10.98 -26.44 -5.12
C VAL A 334 -12.46 -26.15 -4.98
N ARG A 335 -13.31 -27.17 -5.12
CA ARG A 335 -14.75 -27.02 -4.91
C ARG A 335 -15.06 -26.74 -3.45
N ILE A 336 -15.94 -25.79 -3.23
CA ILE A 336 -16.31 -25.36 -1.88
C ILE A 336 -16.96 -26.50 -1.05
N GLU A 337 -17.53 -27.48 -1.72
CA GLU A 337 -18.10 -28.68 -1.10
C GLU A 337 -17.03 -29.50 -0.35
N HIS A 338 -15.87 -29.74 -0.98
CA HIS A 338 -14.76 -30.46 -0.38
C HIS A 338 -14.19 -29.71 0.85
N VAL A 339 -14.13 -28.37 0.75
CA VAL A 339 -13.72 -27.54 1.89
C VAL A 339 -14.71 -27.65 3.06
N ARG A 340 -15.99 -27.62 2.75
CA ARG A 340 -17.02 -27.77 3.79
C ARG A 340 -16.94 -29.13 4.46
N ASP A 341 -16.81 -30.19 3.71
CA ASP A 341 -16.74 -31.56 4.23
C ASP A 341 -15.50 -31.75 5.11
N GLU A 342 -14.36 -31.19 4.69
CA GLU A 342 -13.14 -31.21 5.49
C GLU A 342 -13.29 -30.38 6.78
N PHE A 343 -13.92 -29.20 6.71
CA PHE A 343 -14.19 -28.39 7.89
C PHE A 343 -15.10 -29.10 8.88
N MET A 344 -16.19 -29.74 8.40
CA MET A 344 -17.12 -30.48 9.24
C MET A 344 -16.45 -31.68 9.93
N ARG A 345 -15.45 -32.29 9.28
CA ARG A 345 -14.64 -33.37 9.83
C ARG A 345 -13.70 -32.90 10.94
N ARG A 346 -13.05 -31.75 10.76
CA ARG A 346 -12.03 -31.19 11.68
C ARG A 346 -12.60 -30.39 12.84
N HIS A 347 -13.68 -29.67 12.60
CA HIS A 347 -14.17 -28.69 13.57
C HIS A 347 -15.00 -29.36 14.65
N THR A 348 -14.54 -29.26 15.93
CA THR A 348 -15.26 -29.70 17.11
C THR A 348 -15.84 -28.49 17.86
N VAL A 349 -17.13 -28.56 18.22
CA VAL A 349 -17.82 -27.52 18.96
C VAL A 349 -18.20 -28.11 20.34
N GLY A 350 -17.36 -27.83 21.36
CA GLY A 350 -17.58 -28.38 22.72
C GLY A 350 -17.53 -29.92 22.78
N ASP A 351 -18.09 -30.48 23.84
CA ASP A 351 -18.14 -31.94 24.05
C ASP A 351 -19.28 -32.65 23.28
N THR A 352 -20.11 -31.87 22.56
CA THR A 352 -21.22 -32.42 21.78
C THR A 352 -21.06 -32.16 20.30
N SER A 353 -21.17 -33.21 19.48
CA SER A 353 -21.14 -33.12 18.01
C SER A 353 -22.47 -32.56 17.48
N ASN A 354 -22.70 -31.25 17.62
CA ASN A 354 -23.87 -30.60 17.06
C ASN A 354 -23.61 -30.09 15.67
N ASP A 355 -24.10 -30.80 14.65
CA ASP A 355 -23.92 -30.43 13.23
C ASP A 355 -24.48 -29.05 12.89
N ALA A 356 -25.54 -28.59 13.55
CA ALA A 356 -26.08 -27.26 13.33
C ALA A 356 -25.11 -26.18 13.81
N ALA A 357 -24.44 -26.35 14.94
CA ALA A 357 -23.44 -25.44 15.47
C ALA A 357 -22.18 -25.44 14.56
N LYS A 358 -21.75 -26.59 14.00
CA LYS A 358 -20.67 -26.68 13.05
C LYS A 358 -20.98 -25.92 11.75
N ARG A 359 -22.17 -26.08 11.20
CA ARG A 359 -22.65 -25.36 10.02
C ARG A 359 -22.65 -23.85 10.24
N GLN A 360 -23.08 -23.41 11.41
CA GLN A 360 -23.05 -21.97 11.74
C GLN A 360 -21.63 -21.45 11.92
N ALA A 361 -20.74 -22.24 12.52
CA ALA A 361 -19.31 -21.91 12.64
C ALA A 361 -18.64 -21.83 11.26
N TYR A 362 -18.93 -22.77 10.35
CA TYR A 362 -18.47 -22.74 8.97
C TYR A 362 -18.92 -21.48 8.24
N LYS A 363 -20.22 -21.17 8.31
CA LYS A 363 -20.77 -19.97 7.66
C LYS A 363 -20.08 -18.69 8.14
N ARG A 364 -19.91 -18.52 9.46
CA ARG A 364 -19.20 -17.36 10.02
C ARG A 364 -17.72 -17.32 9.59
N ALA A 365 -17.06 -18.46 9.55
CA ALA A 365 -15.66 -18.55 9.16
C ALA A 365 -15.48 -18.23 7.65
N ILE A 366 -16.35 -18.76 6.78
CA ILE A 366 -16.29 -18.48 5.34
C ILE A 366 -16.58 -17.00 5.06
N ASP A 367 -17.61 -16.42 5.71
CA ASP A 367 -17.91 -15.00 5.61
C ASP A 367 -16.70 -14.15 6.05
N THR A 368 -15.99 -14.57 7.09
CA THR A 368 -14.79 -13.88 7.59
C THR A 368 -13.63 -13.95 6.60
N VAL A 369 -13.32 -15.12 6.05
CA VAL A 369 -12.18 -15.24 5.10
C VAL A 369 -12.47 -14.56 3.76
N MET A 370 -13.73 -14.52 3.32
CA MET A 370 -14.16 -13.78 2.13
C MET A 370 -14.14 -12.28 2.35
N ALA A 371 -14.69 -11.80 3.47
CA ALA A 371 -14.69 -10.38 3.83
C ALA A 371 -13.27 -9.82 3.98
N ASN A 372 -12.33 -10.65 4.46
CA ASN A 372 -10.92 -10.31 4.60
C ASN A 372 -10.12 -10.53 3.31
N GLN A 373 -10.76 -10.89 2.21
CA GLN A 373 -10.12 -11.12 0.90
C GLN A 373 -8.96 -12.13 0.96
N LEU A 374 -9.00 -13.09 1.88
CA LEU A 374 -8.02 -14.17 1.96
C LEU A 374 -8.23 -15.18 0.83
N TYR A 375 -9.48 -15.39 0.51
CA TYR A 375 -9.92 -16.32 -0.53
C TYR A 375 -10.99 -15.64 -1.39
N VAL A 376 -11.12 -16.13 -2.59
CA VAL A 376 -12.19 -15.75 -3.53
C VAL A 376 -12.95 -17.00 -3.90
N SER A 377 -14.27 -16.92 -3.99
CA SER A 377 -15.08 -17.96 -4.60
C SER A 377 -15.82 -17.47 -5.83
N ARG A 378 -16.11 -18.39 -6.74
CA ARG A 378 -16.90 -18.14 -7.95
C ARG A 378 -17.60 -19.41 -8.41
N MET A 379 -18.82 -19.24 -8.92
CA MET A 379 -19.51 -20.27 -9.68
C MET A 379 -18.86 -20.44 -11.06
N VAL A 380 -18.46 -21.65 -11.39
CA VAL A 380 -17.96 -22.03 -12.72
C VAL A 380 -18.76 -23.26 -13.16
N GLY A 381 -19.66 -23.06 -14.12
CA GLY A 381 -20.67 -24.06 -14.45
C GLY A 381 -21.65 -24.27 -13.29
N GLN A 382 -21.80 -25.49 -12.82
CA GLN A 382 -22.73 -25.85 -11.73
C GLN A 382 -22.06 -25.98 -10.36
N ALA A 383 -20.76 -25.68 -10.23
CA ALA A 383 -20.01 -25.81 -9.01
C ALA A 383 -19.39 -24.47 -8.58
N GLU A 384 -19.36 -24.24 -7.26
CA GLU A 384 -18.66 -23.11 -6.69
C GLU A 384 -17.25 -23.54 -6.32
N TYR A 385 -16.26 -22.75 -6.79
CA TYR A 385 -14.84 -22.96 -6.55
C TYR A 385 -14.28 -21.87 -5.66
N ILE A 386 -13.33 -22.23 -4.81
CA ILE A 386 -12.61 -21.32 -3.93
C ILE A 386 -11.10 -21.48 -4.17
N TRP A 387 -10.39 -20.37 -4.09
CA TRP A 387 -8.92 -20.32 -4.17
C TRP A 387 -8.38 -19.16 -3.35
N PRO A 388 -7.12 -19.22 -2.89
CA PRO A 388 -6.48 -18.11 -2.22
C PRO A 388 -6.38 -16.91 -3.17
N VAL A 389 -6.62 -15.71 -2.66
CA VAL A 389 -6.22 -14.50 -3.35
C VAL A 389 -4.70 -14.58 -3.46
N GLN A 390 -4.17 -14.80 -4.65
CA GLN A 390 -2.73 -14.78 -4.87
C GLN A 390 -2.23 -13.38 -4.55
N VAL A 391 -1.47 -13.28 -3.46
CA VAL A 391 -0.80 -12.07 -2.99
C VAL A 391 0.46 -11.86 -3.82
#